data_3086365b81bbfd60ad9aca33bb69bc58
#
_entry.id   3086365b81bbfd60ad9aca33bb69bc58
#
_cell.length_a   1.000
_cell.length_b   1.000
_cell.length_c   1.000
_cell.angle_alpha   90.00
_cell.angle_beta   90.00
_cell.angle_gamma   90.00
#
_symmetry.space_group_name_H-M   'P 1'
#
loop_
_entity.id
_entity.type
_entity.pdbx_description
1 polymer ?
#
loop_
_entity_poly.entity_id
_entity_poly.type
_entity_poly.pdbx_seq_one_letter_code
_entity_poly.pdbx_strand_id
1 'polypeptide(L)'
;MIKRKDGRWQEQVKLPGMAKPKYFYGKTQKEVRRKMAEWNKAEEEAKEKAVLFETVADEWFTYKVEVDKVGWGTEQGYKPGLREAKEWFSGRNIGDIYADEIMDFLQSVAAKGLGFSAVSKRKNVMNGIFDYAILKRMIKYNPARSAKLPNGLPKGVREAPEEDQMEKVRAAFGGDGFGLFPLIQAFTGMRRAEILALHWEDFDWDNNLIKVSRSIEYVNNVPHEKKPKTDAGIREVSLLEPLKQRLPRGKHGIILPSEKGGYMNPYQYAKAWKMWCISAGLAVEKEQPENGKKLRWFERWKVDVTSHQLRHYYATILYEAGIGTKDMQNLLGHANIQTTLNVYTHIRKKQKQAATDKLNQFFCQEVVEDDKTIDK
;
A
#
# COMPACT_ATOMS: atom_id res chain seq x y z
N MET A 1 50.01 25.23 -2.02
CA MET A 1 49.67 26.25 -3.05
C MET A 1 50.65 26.16 -4.21
N ILE A 2 50.12 26.17 -5.42
CA ILE A 2 50.90 26.04 -6.67
C ILE A 2 50.62 27.29 -7.52
N LYS A 3 51.67 27.87 -8.13
CA LYS A 3 51.53 28.98 -9.09
C LYS A 3 51.30 28.37 -10.47
N ARG A 4 50.20 28.70 -11.11
CA ARG A 4 49.82 28.22 -12.44
C ARG A 4 50.56 28.97 -13.55
N LYS A 5 50.59 28.40 -14.74
CA LYS A 5 51.19 29.06 -15.93
C LYS A 5 50.52 30.39 -16.30
N ASP A 6 49.24 30.56 -15.92
CA ASP A 6 48.48 31.81 -16.11
C ASP A 6 48.74 32.88 -15.05
N GLY A 7 49.75 32.67 -14.17
CA GLY A 7 50.17 33.60 -13.13
C GLY A 7 49.32 33.57 -11.85
N ARG A 8 48.19 32.86 -11.82
CA ARG A 8 47.33 32.73 -10.64
C ARG A 8 47.86 31.67 -9.67
N TRP A 9 47.61 31.87 -8.38
CA TRP A 9 47.85 30.87 -7.33
C TRP A 9 46.64 29.97 -7.20
N GLN A 10 46.87 28.66 -6.97
CA GLN A 10 45.87 27.64 -6.77
C GLN A 10 46.19 26.82 -5.51
N GLU A 11 45.15 26.47 -4.77
CA GLU A 11 45.19 25.50 -3.70
C GLU A 11 43.96 24.60 -3.82
N GLN A 12 44.07 23.34 -3.36
CA GLN A 12 42.97 22.40 -3.33
C GLN A 12 42.75 21.90 -1.91
N VAL A 13 41.47 21.71 -1.55
CA VAL A 13 41.07 21.10 -0.29
C VAL A 13 40.19 19.90 -0.62
N LYS A 14 40.48 18.77 -0.01
CA LYS A 14 39.66 17.57 -0.09
C LYS A 14 39.34 17.14 1.34
N LEU A 15 38.08 17.29 1.76
CA LEU A 15 37.58 16.78 3.04
C LEU A 15 37.13 15.34 2.88
N PRO A 16 37.11 14.53 3.98
CA PRO A 16 36.49 13.22 3.99
C PRO A 16 35.05 13.30 3.50
N GLY A 17 34.65 12.42 2.57
CA GLY A 17 33.31 12.41 1.97
C GLY A 17 33.14 13.28 0.70
N MET A 18 34.10 14.11 0.32
CA MET A 18 34.01 14.86 -0.94
C MET A 18 34.36 13.97 -2.14
N ALA A 19 33.46 13.88 -3.13
CA ALA A 19 33.70 13.16 -4.39
C ALA A 19 34.81 13.76 -5.22
N LYS A 20 34.98 15.11 -5.17
CA LYS A 20 36.03 15.85 -5.89
C LYS A 20 36.61 16.95 -5.00
N PRO A 21 37.94 17.24 -5.09
CA PRO A 21 38.54 18.32 -4.33
C PRO A 21 38.00 19.68 -4.79
N LYS A 22 37.85 20.61 -3.85
CA LYS A 22 37.52 22.01 -4.14
C LYS A 22 38.79 22.80 -4.40
N TYR A 23 38.78 23.61 -5.45
CA TYR A 23 39.92 24.42 -5.86
C TYR A 23 39.66 25.90 -5.56
N PHE A 24 40.66 26.57 -5.01
CA PHE A 24 40.67 28.02 -4.74
C PHE A 24 41.73 28.70 -5.60
N TYR A 25 41.32 29.78 -6.22
CA TYR A 25 42.17 30.56 -7.12
C TYR A 25 42.26 32.00 -6.68
N GLY A 26 43.46 32.61 -6.84
CA GLY A 26 43.67 34.02 -6.54
C GLY A 26 44.88 34.59 -7.27
N LYS A 27 44.92 35.92 -7.43
CA LYS A 27 46.08 36.62 -8.01
C LYS A 27 47.28 36.60 -7.05
N THR A 28 47.02 36.50 -5.75
CA THR A 28 48.04 36.42 -4.70
C THR A 28 47.77 35.23 -3.78
N GLN A 29 48.81 34.75 -3.09
CA GLN A 29 48.67 33.72 -2.07
C GLN A 29 47.73 34.16 -0.93
N LYS A 30 47.80 35.46 -0.56
CA LYS A 30 46.94 36.04 0.48
C LYS A 30 45.45 35.94 0.11
N GLU A 31 45.14 36.19 -1.16
CA GLU A 31 43.75 36.06 -1.66
C GLU A 31 43.23 34.59 -1.59
N VAL A 32 44.07 33.64 -1.98
CA VAL A 32 43.72 32.21 -1.88
C VAL A 32 43.51 31.79 -0.43
N ARG A 33 44.42 32.19 0.49
CA ARG A 33 44.29 31.93 1.93
C ARG A 33 43.01 32.52 2.50
N ARG A 34 42.67 33.76 2.12
CA ARG A 34 41.42 34.39 2.57
C ARG A 34 40.19 33.60 2.12
N LYS A 35 40.11 33.24 0.83
CA LYS A 35 39.00 32.44 0.28
C LYS A 35 38.87 31.06 0.95
N MET A 36 40.00 30.45 1.28
CA MET A 36 40.01 29.18 2.03
C MET A 36 39.53 29.37 3.46
N ALA A 37 39.97 30.44 4.16
CA ALA A 37 39.54 30.74 5.53
C ALA A 37 38.04 31.06 5.58
N GLU A 38 37.55 31.86 4.64
CA GLU A 38 36.09 32.15 4.50
C GLU A 38 35.28 30.88 4.25
N TRP A 39 35.80 29.99 3.39
CA TRP A 39 35.13 28.72 3.13
C TRP A 39 35.17 27.78 4.34
N ASN A 40 36.33 27.64 5.03
CA ASN A 40 36.44 26.82 6.23
C ASN A 40 35.51 27.33 7.33
N LYS A 41 35.43 28.67 7.53
CA LYS A 41 34.50 29.24 8.50
C LYS A 41 33.04 28.94 8.15
N ALA A 42 32.67 29.04 6.88
CA ALA A 42 31.34 28.71 6.41
C ALA A 42 31.02 27.21 6.59
N GLU A 43 32.01 26.32 6.41
CA GLU A 43 31.86 24.88 6.68
C GLU A 43 31.74 24.58 8.17
N GLU A 44 32.50 25.27 9.04
CA GLU A 44 32.38 25.16 10.50
C GLU A 44 31.02 25.66 10.99
N GLU A 45 30.54 26.80 10.52
CA GLU A 45 29.23 27.36 10.81
C GLU A 45 28.09 26.41 10.31
N ALA A 46 28.32 25.73 9.17
CA ALA A 46 27.40 24.73 8.65
C ALA A 46 27.40 23.46 9.52
N LYS A 47 28.55 23.06 10.06
CA LYS A 47 28.63 21.92 11.02
C LYS A 47 28.02 22.23 12.37
N GLU A 48 28.18 23.46 12.87
CA GLU A 48 27.51 23.91 14.11
C GLU A 48 25.96 23.94 13.97
N LYS A 49 25.47 24.15 12.74
CA LYS A 49 24.05 24.06 12.40
C LYS A 49 23.61 22.66 11.94
N ALA A 50 24.49 21.66 12.10
CA ALA A 50 24.18 20.29 11.71
C ALA A 50 22.98 19.75 12.49
N VAL A 51 21.92 19.42 11.79
CA VAL A 51 20.73 18.81 12.39
C VAL A 51 20.77 17.31 12.13
N LEU A 52 20.71 16.52 13.20
CA LEU A 52 20.74 15.08 13.10
C LEU A 52 19.49 14.54 12.40
N PHE A 53 19.68 13.51 11.58
CA PHE A 53 18.59 12.85 10.85
C PHE A 53 17.48 12.39 11.79
N GLU A 54 17.83 11.75 12.91
CA GLU A 54 16.86 11.25 13.88
C GLU A 54 15.99 12.35 14.48
N THR A 55 16.56 13.55 14.74
CA THR A 55 15.81 14.70 15.25
C THR A 55 14.78 15.17 14.22
N VAL A 56 15.21 15.33 12.96
CA VAL A 56 14.31 15.74 11.87
C VAL A 56 13.23 14.70 11.61
N ALA A 57 13.56 13.41 11.72
CA ALA A 57 12.63 12.32 11.54
C ALA A 57 11.54 12.31 12.62
N ASP A 58 11.88 12.58 13.89
CA ASP A 58 10.94 12.70 14.98
C ASP A 58 10.07 13.95 14.86
N GLU A 59 10.65 15.09 14.48
CA GLU A 59 9.90 16.32 14.20
C GLU A 59 8.91 16.13 13.04
N TRP A 60 9.35 15.47 11.95
CA TRP A 60 8.48 15.14 10.83
C TRP A 60 7.31 14.26 11.27
N PHE A 61 7.58 13.23 12.09
CA PHE A 61 6.54 12.34 12.55
C PHE A 61 5.53 13.07 13.43
N THR A 62 6.00 13.90 14.36
CA THR A 62 5.16 14.77 15.20
C THR A 62 4.31 15.72 14.33
N TYR A 63 4.93 16.36 13.33
CA TYR A 63 4.22 17.22 12.38
C TYR A 63 3.11 16.45 11.64
N LYS A 64 3.37 15.23 11.19
CA LYS A 64 2.36 14.39 10.53
C LYS A 64 1.18 14.04 11.44
N VAL A 65 1.44 13.79 12.72
CA VAL A 65 0.41 13.41 13.70
C VAL A 65 -0.37 14.64 14.19
N GLU A 66 0.31 15.69 14.57
CA GLU A 66 -0.31 16.84 15.25
C GLU A 66 -0.84 17.91 14.30
N VAL A 67 -0.14 18.18 13.20
CA VAL A 67 -0.50 19.24 12.25
C VAL A 67 -1.30 18.67 11.07
N ASP A 68 -0.76 17.67 10.38
CA ASP A 68 -1.44 17.03 9.24
C ASP A 68 -2.59 16.11 9.71
N LYS A 69 -2.63 15.76 10.98
CA LYS A 69 -3.67 14.90 11.60
C LYS A 69 -3.93 13.63 10.81
N VAL A 70 -2.85 12.96 10.41
CA VAL A 70 -2.97 11.70 9.68
C VAL A 70 -3.74 10.66 10.50
N GLY A 71 -4.60 9.88 9.83
CA GLY A 71 -5.35 8.84 10.53
C GLY A 71 -4.44 7.77 11.15
N TRP A 72 -4.88 7.19 12.26
CA TRP A 72 -4.12 6.21 13.06
C TRP A 72 -3.47 5.09 12.22
N GLY A 73 -4.19 4.53 11.23
CA GLY A 73 -3.63 3.50 10.35
C GLY A 73 -2.43 3.98 9.51
N THR A 74 -2.41 5.26 9.11
CA THR A 74 -1.29 5.88 8.40
C THR A 74 -0.11 6.11 9.35
N GLU A 75 -0.39 6.61 10.55
CA GLU A 75 0.58 6.78 11.62
C GLU A 75 1.29 5.45 11.93
N GLN A 76 0.53 4.37 12.17
CA GLN A 76 1.11 3.04 12.40
C GLN A 76 1.90 2.52 11.18
N GLY A 77 1.49 2.89 9.98
CA GLY A 77 2.18 2.56 8.73
C GLY A 77 3.54 3.23 8.58
N TYR A 78 3.76 4.40 9.19
CA TYR A 78 5.06 5.11 9.17
C TYR A 78 6.07 4.53 10.17
N LYS A 79 5.63 4.05 11.33
CA LYS A 79 6.50 3.63 12.45
C LYS A 79 7.61 2.63 12.07
N PRO A 80 7.34 1.55 11.30
CA PRO A 80 8.42 0.65 10.92
C PRO A 80 9.50 1.31 10.07
N GLY A 81 9.09 2.10 9.08
CA GLY A 81 10.04 2.81 8.21
C GLY A 81 10.82 3.89 8.95
N LEU A 82 10.15 4.61 9.85
CA LEU A 82 10.79 5.62 10.71
C LEU A 82 11.86 4.98 11.61
N ARG A 83 11.52 3.89 12.30
CA ARG A 83 12.46 3.17 13.18
C ARG A 83 13.69 2.68 12.40
N GLU A 84 13.46 1.97 11.29
CA GLU A 84 14.55 1.41 10.47
C GLU A 84 15.44 2.52 9.88
N ALA A 85 14.87 3.64 9.45
CA ALA A 85 15.64 4.78 8.94
C ALA A 85 16.45 5.46 10.04
N LYS A 86 15.89 5.65 11.24
CA LYS A 86 16.62 6.22 12.40
C LYS A 86 17.78 5.33 12.84
N GLU A 87 17.61 4.01 12.83
CA GLU A 87 18.68 3.06 13.13
C GLU A 87 19.81 3.13 12.09
N TRP A 88 19.46 3.21 10.79
CA TRP A 88 20.41 3.24 9.69
C TRP A 88 21.22 4.54 9.61
N PHE A 89 20.58 5.68 9.80
CA PHE A 89 21.18 7.01 9.69
C PHE A 89 21.50 7.64 11.06
N SER A 90 21.60 6.84 12.12
CA SER A 90 21.90 7.34 13.47
C SER A 90 23.19 8.16 13.52
N GLY A 91 23.15 9.33 14.16
CA GLY A 91 24.27 10.24 14.28
C GLY A 91 24.68 10.97 12.98
N ARG A 92 23.94 10.78 11.88
CA ARG A 92 24.21 11.46 10.61
C ARG A 92 23.52 12.83 10.54
N ASN A 93 24.22 13.81 10.01
CA ASN A 93 23.60 15.08 9.64
C ASN A 93 22.71 14.88 8.41
N ILE A 94 21.48 15.40 8.45
CA ILE A 94 20.51 15.25 7.36
C ILE A 94 21.01 15.87 6.03
N GLY A 95 21.83 16.92 6.09
CA GLY A 95 22.41 17.57 4.93
C GLY A 95 23.48 16.75 4.21
N ASP A 96 24.04 15.74 4.88
CA ASP A 96 25.14 14.91 4.38
C ASP A 96 24.68 13.51 3.95
N ILE A 97 23.37 13.30 3.82
CA ILE A 97 22.79 12.05 3.32
C ILE A 97 22.46 12.21 1.84
N TYR A 98 22.97 11.30 1.01
CA TYR A 98 22.83 11.31 -0.44
C TYR A 98 21.92 10.18 -0.95
N ALA A 99 21.56 10.24 -2.22
CA ALA A 99 20.62 9.31 -2.84
C ALA A 99 21.12 7.86 -2.90
N ASP A 100 22.43 7.65 -3.06
CA ASP A 100 23.08 6.34 -3.06
C ASP A 100 22.97 5.67 -1.69
N GLU A 101 23.21 6.39 -0.59
CA GLU A 101 23.06 5.87 0.77
C GLU A 101 21.60 5.49 1.09
N ILE A 102 20.64 6.26 0.54
CA ILE A 102 19.22 5.90 0.65
C ILE A 102 18.92 4.64 -0.17
N MET A 103 19.53 4.46 -1.33
CA MET A 103 19.40 3.21 -2.10
C MET A 103 19.99 2.02 -1.34
N ASP A 104 21.13 2.18 -0.67
CA ASP A 104 21.73 1.14 0.19
C ASP A 104 20.82 0.78 1.36
N PHE A 105 20.23 1.76 2.01
CA PHE A 105 19.20 1.55 3.04
C PHE A 105 18.02 0.74 2.48
N LEU A 106 17.46 1.11 1.33
CA LEU A 106 16.34 0.41 0.72
C LEU A 106 16.72 -1.02 0.29
N GLN A 107 17.96 -1.22 -0.15
CA GLN A 107 18.50 -2.55 -0.47
C GLN A 107 18.60 -3.42 0.79
N SER A 108 19.08 -2.87 1.92
CA SER A 108 19.14 -3.58 3.20
C SER A 108 17.76 -4.00 3.70
N VAL A 109 16.76 -3.13 3.51
CA VAL A 109 15.36 -3.43 3.84
C VAL A 109 14.81 -4.55 2.94
N ALA A 110 15.13 -4.53 1.65
CA ALA A 110 14.74 -5.57 0.70
C ALA A 110 15.38 -6.93 1.04
N ALA A 111 16.64 -6.94 1.48
CA ALA A 111 17.35 -8.16 1.88
C ALA A 111 16.71 -8.91 3.06
N LYS A 112 15.84 -8.23 3.84
CA LYS A 112 15.00 -8.86 4.87
C LYS A 112 13.81 -9.67 4.31
N GLY A 113 13.72 -9.85 2.98
CA GLY A 113 12.63 -10.54 2.31
C GLY A 113 11.36 -9.70 2.14
N LEU A 114 11.44 -8.38 2.29
CA LEU A 114 10.28 -7.50 2.14
C LEU A 114 9.96 -7.23 0.66
N GLY A 115 8.67 -7.33 0.31
CA GLY A 115 8.19 -7.06 -1.05
C GLY A 115 8.09 -5.56 -1.39
N PHE A 116 7.81 -5.30 -2.68
CA PHE A 116 7.74 -3.96 -3.28
C PHE A 116 6.94 -2.94 -2.46
N SER A 117 5.75 -3.32 -1.97
CA SER A 117 4.88 -2.41 -1.20
C SER A 117 5.53 -1.97 0.13
N ALA A 118 6.22 -2.88 0.80
CA ALA A 118 6.88 -2.59 2.07
C ALA A 118 8.10 -1.67 1.88
N VAL A 119 8.96 -1.97 0.90
CA VAL A 119 10.13 -1.15 0.59
C VAL A 119 9.71 0.22 0.07
N SER A 120 8.68 0.30 -0.78
CA SER A 120 8.12 1.57 -1.26
C SER A 120 7.59 2.45 -0.13
N LYS A 121 6.96 1.87 0.89
CA LYS A 121 6.53 2.62 2.09
C LYS A 121 7.72 3.22 2.84
N ARG A 122 8.86 2.52 2.94
CA ARG A 122 10.08 3.07 3.55
C ARG A 122 10.61 4.26 2.76
N LYS A 123 10.64 4.12 1.42
CA LYS A 123 11.00 5.25 0.56
C LYS A 123 10.07 6.45 0.75
N ASN A 124 8.77 6.22 0.91
CA ASN A 124 7.82 7.30 1.16
C ASN A 124 8.06 8.00 2.50
N VAL A 125 8.45 7.26 3.55
CA VAL A 125 8.87 7.85 4.84
C VAL A 125 10.12 8.72 4.65
N MET A 126 11.15 8.22 3.94
CA MET A 126 12.34 9.00 3.62
C MET A 126 11.99 10.27 2.85
N ASN A 127 11.16 10.17 1.80
CA ASN A 127 10.69 11.34 1.07
C ASN A 127 10.01 12.36 2.00
N GLY A 128 9.16 11.90 2.91
CA GLY A 128 8.46 12.77 3.85
C GLY A 128 9.41 13.51 4.80
N ILE A 129 10.40 12.81 5.35
CA ILE A 129 11.41 13.39 6.25
C ILE A 129 12.22 14.49 5.53
N PHE A 130 12.72 14.19 4.32
CA PHE A 130 13.51 15.16 3.55
C PHE A 130 12.66 16.33 3.01
N ASP A 131 11.38 16.10 2.65
CA ASP A 131 10.48 17.18 2.27
C ASP A 131 10.19 18.11 3.46
N TYR A 132 10.08 17.56 4.67
CA TYR A 132 9.96 18.34 5.90
C TYR A 132 11.23 19.17 6.19
N ALA A 133 12.41 18.57 5.98
CA ALA A 133 13.67 19.28 6.12
C ALA A 133 13.80 20.47 5.13
N ILE A 134 13.27 20.31 3.90
CA ILE A 134 13.17 21.42 2.94
C ILE A 134 12.20 22.50 3.45
N LEU A 135 11.02 22.08 3.93
CA LEU A 135 10.01 23.00 4.49
C LEU A 135 10.61 23.84 5.63
N LYS A 136 11.45 23.24 6.46
CA LYS A 136 12.18 23.90 7.56
C LYS A 136 13.46 24.62 7.11
N ARG A 137 13.77 24.63 5.82
CA ARG A 137 14.97 25.26 5.22
C ARG A 137 16.30 24.69 5.76
N MET A 138 16.30 23.46 6.23
CA MET A 138 17.50 22.76 6.71
C MET A 138 18.37 22.28 5.53
N ILE A 139 17.72 21.88 4.41
CA ILE A 139 18.35 21.41 3.19
C ILE A 139 17.72 22.06 1.96
N LYS A 140 18.39 21.99 0.81
CA LYS A 140 17.93 22.62 -0.45
C LYS A 140 17.23 21.64 -1.40
N TYR A 141 17.47 20.34 -1.30
CA TYR A 141 16.87 19.32 -2.16
C TYR A 141 16.61 18.04 -1.40
N ASN A 142 15.68 17.22 -1.90
CA ASN A 142 15.33 15.94 -1.33
C ASN A 142 16.07 14.79 -2.06
N PRO A 143 17.08 14.15 -1.46
CA PRO A 143 17.84 13.07 -2.10
C PRO A 143 17.00 11.80 -2.30
N ALA A 144 15.96 11.57 -1.46
CA ALA A 144 15.12 10.39 -1.56
C ALA A 144 14.23 10.37 -2.82
N ARG A 145 13.99 11.52 -3.46
CA ARG A 145 13.24 11.57 -4.73
C ARG A 145 13.98 10.87 -5.87
N SER A 146 15.30 11.06 -5.95
CA SER A 146 16.17 10.45 -6.98
C SER A 146 16.59 9.02 -6.64
N ALA A 147 16.49 8.59 -5.38
CA ALA A 147 16.77 7.23 -4.98
C ALA A 147 15.80 6.25 -5.68
N LYS A 148 16.32 5.18 -6.26
CA LYS A 148 15.55 4.13 -6.93
C LYS A 148 15.25 2.99 -5.98
N LEU A 149 14.10 2.35 -6.17
CA LEU A 149 13.80 1.10 -5.48
C LEU A 149 14.67 -0.03 -6.05
N PRO A 150 15.06 -1.02 -5.21
CA PRO A 150 15.73 -2.22 -5.69
C PRO A 150 14.92 -2.93 -6.79
N ASN A 151 15.62 -3.50 -7.76
CA ASN A 151 15.00 -4.28 -8.82
C ASN A 151 14.54 -5.65 -8.30
N GLY A 152 13.60 -6.28 -9.00
CA GLY A 152 13.17 -7.66 -8.70
C GLY A 152 12.36 -7.83 -7.41
N LEU A 153 11.92 -6.75 -6.75
CA LEU A 153 11.10 -6.86 -5.56
C LEU A 153 9.79 -7.61 -5.83
N PRO A 154 9.43 -8.61 -5.00
CA PRO A 154 8.16 -9.33 -5.14
C PRO A 154 6.98 -8.35 -5.07
N LYS A 155 6.12 -8.39 -6.07
CA LYS A 155 4.87 -7.65 -6.11
C LYS A 155 3.73 -8.59 -5.77
N GLY A 156 3.04 -8.34 -4.68
CA GLY A 156 1.78 -9.04 -4.40
C GLY A 156 0.75 -8.68 -5.47
N VAL A 157 0.30 -9.68 -6.21
CA VAL A 157 -0.82 -9.52 -7.15
C VAL A 157 -2.11 -9.67 -6.35
N ARG A 158 -3.03 -8.73 -6.55
CA ARG A 158 -4.37 -8.77 -5.93
C ARG A 158 -5.36 -9.04 -7.05
N GLU A 159 -5.61 -10.31 -7.28
CA GLU A 159 -6.60 -10.77 -8.26
C GLU A 159 -7.92 -11.09 -7.58
N ALA A 160 -9.00 -11.19 -8.37
CA ALA A 160 -10.23 -11.80 -7.93
C ALA A 160 -9.97 -13.27 -7.55
N PRO A 161 -10.79 -13.87 -6.69
CA PRO A 161 -10.71 -15.32 -6.45
C PRO A 161 -10.91 -16.08 -7.75
N GLU A 162 -10.28 -17.24 -7.88
CA GLU A 162 -10.51 -18.15 -9.00
C GLU A 162 -11.95 -18.71 -8.97
N GLU A 163 -12.43 -19.23 -10.09
CA GLU A 163 -13.84 -19.61 -10.23
C GLU A 163 -14.27 -20.71 -9.25
N ASP A 164 -13.41 -21.70 -8.99
CA ASP A 164 -13.66 -22.75 -8.00
C ASP A 164 -13.79 -22.20 -6.57
N GLN A 165 -12.99 -21.17 -6.25
CA GLN A 165 -13.10 -20.46 -4.98
C GLN A 165 -14.40 -19.64 -4.94
N MET A 166 -14.80 -19.02 -6.06
CA MET A 166 -16.04 -18.26 -6.13
C MET A 166 -17.28 -19.15 -6.06
N GLU A 167 -17.23 -20.38 -6.57
CA GLU A 167 -18.30 -21.36 -6.38
C GLU A 167 -18.48 -21.67 -4.89
N LYS A 168 -17.42 -21.93 -4.15
CA LYS A 168 -17.47 -22.14 -2.70
C LYS A 168 -17.98 -20.90 -1.95
N VAL A 169 -17.52 -19.70 -2.37
CA VAL A 169 -18.00 -18.42 -1.82
C VAL A 169 -19.52 -18.31 -2.03
N ARG A 170 -20.02 -18.55 -3.26
CA ARG A 170 -21.44 -18.47 -3.58
C ARG A 170 -22.28 -19.52 -2.83
N ALA A 171 -21.76 -20.72 -2.67
CA ALA A 171 -22.42 -21.78 -1.89
C ALA A 171 -22.53 -21.44 -0.40
N ALA A 172 -21.58 -20.66 0.12
CA ALA A 172 -21.56 -20.20 1.52
C ALA A 172 -22.26 -18.85 1.73
N PHE A 173 -22.92 -18.28 0.71
CA PHE A 173 -23.68 -17.04 0.85
C PHE A 173 -24.95 -17.27 1.66
N GLY A 174 -25.24 -16.34 2.54
CA GLY A 174 -26.49 -16.27 3.27
C GLY A 174 -26.39 -16.80 4.69
N GLY A 175 -27.52 -16.94 5.30
CA GLY A 175 -27.67 -17.24 6.72
C GLY A 175 -27.63 -15.98 7.58
N ASP A 176 -27.91 -16.16 8.86
CA ASP A 176 -27.71 -15.13 9.87
C ASP A 176 -26.21 -15.03 10.23
N GLY A 177 -25.78 -13.88 10.67
CA GLY A 177 -24.44 -13.66 11.19
C GLY A 177 -23.40 -13.26 10.13
N PHE A 178 -22.17 -13.74 10.28
CA PHE A 178 -21.04 -13.25 9.50
C PHE A 178 -21.11 -13.57 8.00
N GLY A 179 -21.91 -14.56 7.58
CA GLY A 179 -22.13 -14.88 6.16
C GLY A 179 -22.71 -13.73 5.34
N LEU A 180 -23.35 -12.77 5.99
CA LEU A 180 -23.83 -11.53 5.35
C LEU A 180 -22.68 -10.66 4.85
N PHE A 181 -21.50 -10.68 5.51
CA PHE A 181 -20.36 -9.87 5.11
C PHE A 181 -19.86 -10.20 3.68
N PRO A 182 -19.46 -11.46 3.37
CA PRO A 182 -19.02 -11.82 2.03
C PRO A 182 -20.13 -11.67 0.98
N LEU A 183 -21.38 -11.95 1.36
CA LEU A 183 -22.54 -11.77 0.50
C LEU A 183 -22.66 -10.29 0.08
N ILE A 184 -22.76 -9.36 1.02
CA ILE A 184 -22.84 -7.92 0.73
C ILE A 184 -21.64 -7.48 -0.09
N GLN A 185 -20.42 -7.91 0.26
CA GLN A 185 -19.22 -7.48 -0.43
C GLN A 185 -19.16 -7.93 -1.89
N ALA A 186 -19.57 -9.17 -2.17
CA ALA A 186 -19.56 -9.73 -3.53
C ALA A 186 -20.58 -9.04 -4.45
N PHE A 187 -21.70 -8.55 -3.91
CA PHE A 187 -22.75 -7.89 -4.69
C PHE A 187 -22.67 -6.36 -4.73
N THR A 188 -21.84 -5.75 -3.90
CA THR A 188 -21.75 -4.28 -3.80
C THR A 188 -20.33 -3.75 -4.00
N GLY A 189 -19.33 -4.59 -3.87
CA GLY A 189 -17.93 -4.18 -3.90
C GLY A 189 -17.54 -3.20 -2.79
N MET A 190 -18.34 -3.01 -1.75
CA MET A 190 -18.05 -2.10 -0.64
C MET A 190 -16.73 -2.46 0.06
N ARG A 191 -16.10 -1.44 0.65
CA ARG A 191 -14.90 -1.66 1.46
C ARG A 191 -15.27 -2.37 2.77
N ARG A 192 -14.34 -3.19 3.29
CA ARG A 192 -14.51 -3.86 4.59
C ARG A 192 -15.01 -2.92 5.69
N ALA A 193 -14.39 -1.76 5.81
CA ALA A 193 -14.72 -0.80 6.85
C ALA A 193 -16.11 -0.15 6.66
N GLU A 194 -16.60 -0.07 5.44
CA GLU A 194 -17.94 0.41 5.10
C GLU A 194 -18.98 -0.65 5.47
N ILE A 195 -18.77 -1.93 5.12
CA ILE A 195 -19.69 -3.02 5.46
C ILE A 195 -19.81 -3.21 6.99
N LEU A 196 -18.68 -3.13 7.71
CA LEU A 196 -18.67 -3.24 9.16
C LEU A 196 -19.36 -2.06 9.87
N ALA A 197 -19.57 -0.94 9.17
CA ALA A 197 -20.29 0.23 9.66
C ALA A 197 -21.76 0.27 9.23
N LEU A 198 -22.22 -0.68 8.38
CA LEU A 198 -23.61 -0.69 7.89
C LEU A 198 -24.60 -1.00 9.00
N HIS A 199 -25.72 -0.29 8.93
CA HIS A 199 -26.93 -0.53 9.70
C HIS A 199 -28.06 -0.97 8.76
N TRP A 200 -29.04 -1.66 9.31
CA TRP A 200 -30.23 -2.07 8.55
C TRP A 200 -31.01 -0.87 8.02
N GLU A 201 -30.95 0.26 8.71
CA GLU A 201 -31.56 1.54 8.35
C GLU A 201 -30.89 2.22 7.13
N ASP A 202 -29.73 1.73 6.70
CA ASP A 202 -29.07 2.21 5.48
C ASP A 202 -29.65 1.58 4.20
N PHE A 203 -30.54 0.59 4.33
CA PHE A 203 -31.19 -0.07 3.20
C PHE A 203 -32.50 0.61 2.87
N ASP A 204 -32.53 1.30 1.75
CA ASP A 204 -33.76 1.78 1.13
C ASP A 204 -34.35 0.66 0.26
N TRP A 205 -35.26 -0.08 0.85
CA TRP A 205 -35.88 -1.26 0.27
C TRP A 205 -36.82 -0.91 -0.88
N ASP A 206 -37.41 0.27 -0.89
CA ASP A 206 -38.38 0.74 -1.88
C ASP A 206 -37.66 1.22 -3.14
N ASN A 207 -36.58 1.97 -2.98
CA ASN A 207 -35.78 2.48 -4.09
C ASN A 207 -34.64 1.52 -4.49
N ASN A 208 -34.48 0.38 -3.84
CA ASN A 208 -33.41 -0.59 -4.08
C ASN A 208 -32.00 0.00 -3.98
N LEU A 209 -31.73 0.74 -2.91
CA LEU A 209 -30.46 1.41 -2.66
C LEU A 209 -29.91 1.04 -1.28
N ILE A 210 -28.59 1.14 -1.16
CA ILE A 210 -27.85 1.04 0.11
C ILE A 210 -27.06 2.35 0.27
N LYS A 211 -27.32 3.09 1.33
CA LYS A 211 -26.64 4.35 1.63
C LYS A 211 -25.31 4.07 2.36
N VAL A 212 -24.20 4.38 1.72
CA VAL A 212 -22.86 4.28 2.31
C VAL A 212 -22.44 5.65 2.81
N SER A 213 -22.58 5.90 4.11
CA SER A 213 -22.31 7.20 4.74
C SER A 213 -21.30 7.12 5.89
N ARG A 214 -20.85 5.92 6.25
CA ARG A 214 -20.01 5.63 7.42
C ARG A 214 -18.94 4.59 7.09
N SER A 215 -17.87 4.61 7.87
CA SER A 215 -16.86 3.55 7.86
C SER A 215 -16.25 3.38 9.25
N ILE A 216 -15.71 2.20 9.55
CA ILE A 216 -14.99 1.95 10.80
C ILE A 216 -13.52 2.31 10.64
N GLU A 217 -13.01 3.09 11.58
CA GLU A 217 -11.57 3.27 11.83
C GLU A 217 -11.20 2.62 13.17
N TYR A 218 -10.00 2.08 13.24
CA TYR A 218 -9.50 1.48 14.48
C TYR A 218 -8.45 2.38 15.09
N VAL A 219 -8.63 2.76 16.36
CA VAL A 219 -7.63 3.45 17.17
C VAL A 219 -7.31 2.51 18.34
N ASN A 220 -6.07 2.09 18.48
CA ASN A 220 -5.66 1.11 19.50
C ASN A 220 -6.55 -0.15 19.54
N ASN A 221 -6.90 -0.65 18.36
CA ASN A 221 -7.81 -1.79 18.16
C ASN A 221 -9.27 -1.56 18.61
N VAL A 222 -9.64 -0.36 19.02
CA VAL A 222 -11.02 0.02 19.32
C VAL A 222 -11.67 0.53 18.04
N PRO A 223 -12.86 0.02 17.66
CA PRO A 223 -13.58 0.52 16.50
C PRO A 223 -14.23 1.88 16.79
N HIS A 224 -14.02 2.82 15.89
CA HIS A 224 -14.65 4.13 15.88
C HIS A 224 -15.37 4.35 14.56
N GLU A 225 -16.58 4.79 14.62
CA GLU A 225 -17.29 5.26 13.44
C GLU A 225 -16.71 6.58 12.95
N LYS A 226 -16.49 6.71 11.66
CA LYS A 226 -16.12 7.97 11.03
C LYS A 226 -16.87 8.20 9.73
N LYS A 227 -17.07 9.45 9.42
CA LYS A 227 -17.52 9.86 8.09
C LYS A 227 -16.43 9.58 7.05
N PRO A 228 -16.77 9.29 5.80
CA PRO A 228 -15.81 9.21 4.72
C PRO A 228 -14.95 10.47 4.60
N LYS A 229 -13.67 10.29 4.23
CA LYS A 229 -12.73 11.42 4.11
C LYS A 229 -13.06 12.43 3.01
N THR A 230 -13.89 12.05 2.06
CA THR A 230 -14.30 12.88 0.92
C THR A 230 -15.79 12.67 0.64
N ASP A 231 -16.44 13.65 0.04
CA ASP A 231 -17.85 13.56 -0.38
C ASP A 231 -18.09 12.38 -1.34
N ALA A 232 -17.10 12.04 -2.17
CA ALA A 232 -17.15 10.84 -3.01
C ALA A 232 -17.19 9.51 -2.22
N GLY A 233 -16.92 9.54 -0.91
CA GLY A 233 -17.09 8.40 0.00
C GLY A 233 -18.53 8.21 0.44
N ILE A 234 -19.36 9.27 0.39
CA ILE A 234 -20.80 9.19 0.62
C ILE A 234 -21.44 8.89 -0.73
N ARG A 235 -22.04 7.71 -0.86
CA ARG A 235 -22.63 7.25 -2.11
C ARG A 235 -23.78 6.30 -1.85
N GLU A 236 -24.60 6.13 -2.84
CA GLU A 236 -25.60 5.09 -2.90
C GLU A 236 -25.10 3.95 -3.78
N VAL A 237 -25.33 2.73 -3.33
CA VAL A 237 -25.02 1.49 -4.04
C VAL A 237 -26.31 0.76 -4.33
N SER A 238 -26.44 0.22 -5.53
CA SER A 238 -27.64 -0.53 -5.91
C SER A 238 -27.81 -1.78 -5.05
N LEU A 239 -28.98 -1.96 -4.46
CA LEU A 239 -29.43 -3.19 -3.80
C LEU A 239 -29.97 -4.12 -4.88
N LEU A 240 -29.09 -4.90 -5.49
CA LEU A 240 -29.43 -5.83 -6.57
C LEU A 240 -30.41 -6.90 -6.08
N GLU A 241 -31.35 -7.29 -6.93
CA GLU A 241 -32.40 -8.25 -6.58
C GLU A 241 -31.88 -9.58 -5.97
N PRO A 242 -30.80 -10.19 -6.51
CA PRO A 242 -30.25 -11.42 -5.92
C PRO A 242 -29.68 -11.23 -4.49
N LEU A 243 -29.23 -10.02 -4.16
CA LEU A 243 -28.81 -9.66 -2.79
C LEU A 243 -30.04 -9.41 -1.92
N LYS A 244 -31.00 -8.62 -2.44
CA LYS A 244 -32.25 -8.25 -1.73
C LYS A 244 -33.04 -9.46 -1.23
N GLN A 245 -33.10 -10.52 -2.04
CA GLN A 245 -33.82 -11.78 -1.69
C GLN A 245 -33.15 -12.61 -0.60
N ARG A 246 -31.82 -12.41 -0.39
CA ARG A 246 -31.03 -13.15 0.60
C ARG A 246 -30.86 -12.41 1.93
N LEU A 247 -31.23 -11.14 1.98
CA LEU A 247 -31.13 -10.34 3.19
C LEU A 247 -32.37 -10.51 4.07
N PRO A 248 -32.21 -10.67 5.40
CA PRO A 248 -33.36 -10.75 6.32
C PRO A 248 -34.07 -9.40 6.39
N ARG A 249 -35.38 -9.42 6.54
CA ARG A 249 -36.25 -8.24 6.70
C ARG A 249 -36.55 -7.96 8.16
N GLY A 250 -36.95 -6.72 8.47
CA GLY A 250 -37.39 -6.32 9.81
C GLY A 250 -36.32 -6.36 10.88
N LYS A 251 -35.05 -6.27 10.48
CA LYS A 251 -33.92 -6.13 11.40
C LYS A 251 -33.59 -4.66 11.59
N HIS A 252 -32.94 -4.32 12.73
CA HIS A 252 -32.55 -2.97 13.13
C HIS A 252 -31.10 -2.94 13.64
N GLY A 253 -30.46 -1.77 13.58
CA GLY A 253 -29.13 -1.50 14.09
C GLY A 253 -28.01 -2.08 13.24
N ILE A 254 -26.85 -2.35 13.85
CA ILE A 254 -25.64 -2.82 13.16
C ILE A 254 -25.89 -4.19 12.51
N ILE A 255 -25.55 -4.31 11.22
CA ILE A 255 -25.75 -5.59 10.48
C ILE A 255 -24.87 -6.70 11.04
N LEU A 256 -23.64 -6.36 11.41
CA LEU A 256 -22.63 -7.31 11.90
C LEU A 256 -22.14 -6.85 13.28
N PRO A 257 -22.98 -6.97 14.31
CA PRO A 257 -22.58 -6.58 15.65
C PRO A 257 -21.51 -7.51 16.21
N SER A 258 -20.68 -6.99 17.09
CA SER A 258 -19.83 -7.80 17.96
C SER A 258 -20.68 -8.58 18.98
N GLU A 259 -20.10 -9.55 19.65
CA GLU A 259 -20.77 -10.30 20.72
C GLU A 259 -21.34 -9.39 21.85
N LYS A 260 -20.80 -8.17 22.00
CA LYS A 260 -21.25 -7.16 22.96
C LYS A 260 -22.21 -6.12 22.38
N GLY A 261 -22.66 -6.28 21.13
CA GLY A 261 -23.64 -5.41 20.47
C GLY A 261 -23.06 -4.21 19.72
N GLY A 262 -21.78 -3.84 19.92
CA GLY A 262 -21.13 -2.76 19.17
C GLY A 262 -20.42 -3.23 17.91
N TYR A 263 -19.60 -2.37 17.29
CA TYR A 263 -18.81 -2.72 16.13
C TYR A 263 -17.73 -3.77 16.44
N MET A 264 -17.44 -4.65 15.49
CA MET A 264 -16.36 -5.63 15.60
C MET A 264 -15.00 -4.96 15.64
N ASN A 265 -14.12 -5.37 16.56
CA ASN A 265 -12.72 -5.02 16.56
C ASN A 265 -11.93 -5.84 15.50
N PRO A 266 -10.65 -5.49 15.19
CA PRO A 266 -9.87 -6.19 14.16
C PRO A 266 -9.71 -7.69 14.41
N TYR A 267 -9.58 -8.11 15.66
CA TYR A 267 -9.42 -9.52 16.04
C TYR A 267 -10.72 -10.29 15.82
N GLN A 268 -11.85 -9.73 16.25
CA GLN A 268 -13.18 -10.34 16.07
C GLN A 268 -13.49 -10.52 14.57
N TYR A 269 -13.25 -9.48 13.78
CA TYR A 269 -13.40 -9.58 12.33
C TYR A 269 -12.49 -10.67 11.73
N ALA A 270 -11.20 -10.67 12.07
CA ALA A 270 -10.25 -11.65 11.53
C ALA A 270 -10.62 -13.09 11.94
N LYS A 271 -11.11 -13.29 13.16
CA LYS A 271 -11.60 -14.57 13.65
C LYS A 271 -12.85 -15.01 12.86
N ALA A 272 -13.83 -14.11 12.73
CA ALA A 272 -15.07 -14.41 12.02
C ALA A 272 -14.83 -14.72 10.53
N TRP A 273 -13.99 -13.93 9.86
CA TRP A 273 -13.57 -14.18 8.48
C TRP A 273 -12.92 -15.56 8.32
N LYS A 274 -12.00 -15.90 9.21
CA LYS A 274 -11.30 -17.17 9.16
C LYS A 274 -12.23 -18.35 9.42
N MET A 275 -13.14 -18.24 10.40
CA MET A 275 -14.15 -19.27 10.67
C MET A 275 -15.09 -19.48 9.47
N TRP A 276 -15.52 -18.39 8.86
CA TRP A 276 -16.35 -18.46 7.65
C TRP A 276 -15.58 -19.11 6.49
N CYS A 277 -14.31 -18.76 6.27
CA CYS A 277 -13.50 -19.41 5.23
C CYS A 277 -13.32 -20.91 5.48
N ILE A 278 -13.15 -21.34 6.74
CA ILE A 278 -13.06 -22.75 7.09
C ILE A 278 -14.36 -23.46 6.77
N SER A 279 -15.51 -22.92 7.19
CA SER A 279 -16.81 -23.52 6.92
C SER A 279 -17.17 -23.57 5.44
N ALA A 280 -16.67 -22.61 4.65
CA ALA A 280 -16.85 -22.55 3.20
C ALA A 280 -15.86 -23.43 2.40
N GLY A 281 -14.94 -24.14 3.05
CA GLY A 281 -13.89 -24.90 2.37
C GLY A 281 -12.85 -24.02 1.63
N LEU A 282 -12.63 -22.79 2.10
CA LEU A 282 -11.72 -21.77 1.58
C LEU A 282 -10.50 -21.57 2.49
N ALA A 283 -10.17 -22.56 3.28
CA ALA A 283 -8.99 -22.54 4.15
C ALA A 283 -8.36 -23.94 4.21
N VAL A 284 -7.04 -23.96 4.23
CA VAL A 284 -6.24 -25.18 4.33
C VAL A 284 -5.54 -25.21 5.68
N GLU A 285 -5.54 -26.36 6.33
CA GLU A 285 -4.79 -26.58 7.56
C GLU A 285 -3.29 -26.66 7.23
N LYS A 286 -2.49 -25.89 7.92
CA LYS A 286 -1.02 -25.90 7.77
C LYS A 286 -0.45 -27.14 8.47
N GLU A 287 0.61 -27.66 7.91
CA GLU A 287 1.44 -28.66 8.56
C GLU A 287 2.00 -28.15 9.90
N GLN A 288 2.14 -29.05 10.87
CA GLN A 288 2.74 -28.69 12.15
C GLN A 288 4.24 -28.40 11.95
N PRO A 289 4.80 -27.36 12.59
CA PRO A 289 6.21 -27.06 12.47
C PRO A 289 7.08 -28.20 13.02
N GLU A 290 8.15 -28.52 12.32
CA GLU A 290 9.10 -29.58 12.69
C GLU A 290 9.77 -29.37 14.07
N ASN A 291 9.84 -28.12 14.53
CA ASN A 291 10.43 -27.75 15.82
C ASN A 291 9.56 -28.11 17.05
N GLY A 292 8.47 -28.86 16.87
CA GLY A 292 7.58 -29.31 17.95
C GLY A 292 6.67 -28.23 18.57
N LYS A 293 6.74 -26.98 18.09
CA LYS A 293 5.88 -25.90 18.56
C LYS A 293 4.46 -26.09 18.03
N LYS A 294 3.49 -26.34 18.92
CA LYS A 294 2.09 -26.41 18.54
C LYS A 294 1.58 -25.07 18.06
N LEU A 295 1.03 -25.03 16.86
CA LEU A 295 0.37 -23.83 16.32
C LEU A 295 -0.90 -23.54 17.13
N ARG A 296 -1.10 -22.28 17.51
CA ARG A 296 -2.39 -21.83 18.08
C ARG A 296 -3.48 -21.97 17.01
N TRP A 297 -4.73 -22.11 17.42
CA TRP A 297 -5.86 -22.31 16.51
C TRP A 297 -5.83 -21.31 15.32
N PHE A 298 -5.58 -20.05 15.59
CA PHE A 298 -5.54 -19.01 14.57
C PHE A 298 -4.37 -19.17 13.57
N GLU A 299 -3.28 -19.79 13.97
CA GLU A 299 -2.07 -19.98 13.15
C GLU A 299 -2.19 -21.25 12.28
N ARG A 300 -3.02 -22.21 12.68
CA ARG A 300 -3.18 -23.51 12.00
C ARG A 300 -3.78 -23.40 10.60
N TRP A 301 -4.60 -22.39 10.36
CA TRP A 301 -5.33 -22.26 9.11
C TRP A 301 -4.72 -21.17 8.22
N LYS A 302 -4.47 -21.51 6.96
CA LYS A 302 -4.19 -20.57 5.87
C LYS A 302 -5.49 -20.35 5.09
N VAL A 303 -5.94 -19.10 5.00
CA VAL A 303 -7.10 -18.75 4.19
C VAL A 303 -6.68 -18.44 2.76
N ASP A 304 -7.42 -18.93 1.79
CA ASP A 304 -7.10 -18.80 0.36
C ASP A 304 -7.76 -17.56 -0.26
N VAL A 305 -8.81 -17.04 0.36
CA VAL A 305 -9.56 -15.87 -0.11
C VAL A 305 -9.55 -14.78 0.93
N THR A 306 -9.29 -13.56 0.51
CA THR A 306 -9.36 -12.35 1.34
C THR A 306 -10.60 -11.52 0.98
N SER A 307 -11.15 -10.79 1.93
CA SER A 307 -12.30 -9.92 1.68
C SER A 307 -12.07 -8.91 0.54
N HIS A 308 -10.83 -8.43 0.39
CA HIS A 308 -10.51 -7.49 -0.68
C HIS A 308 -10.60 -8.11 -2.08
N GLN A 309 -10.36 -9.41 -2.20
CA GLN A 309 -10.52 -10.14 -3.47
C GLN A 309 -12.00 -10.24 -3.89
N LEU A 310 -12.96 -10.29 -2.95
CA LEU A 310 -14.39 -10.21 -3.28
C LEU A 310 -14.77 -8.86 -3.89
N ARG A 311 -14.15 -7.79 -3.43
CA ARG A 311 -14.31 -6.48 -4.07
C ARG A 311 -13.68 -6.44 -5.46
N HIS A 312 -12.56 -7.11 -5.68
CA HIS A 312 -11.98 -7.30 -7.03
C HIS A 312 -12.90 -8.12 -7.92
N TYR A 313 -13.51 -9.18 -7.38
CA TYR A 313 -14.52 -9.94 -8.10
C TYR A 313 -15.68 -9.07 -8.57
N TYR A 314 -16.26 -8.25 -7.69
CA TYR A 314 -17.31 -7.31 -8.09
C TYR A 314 -16.86 -6.35 -9.20
N ALA A 315 -15.63 -5.85 -9.12
CA ALA A 315 -15.06 -5.00 -10.17
C ALA A 315 -14.91 -5.75 -11.52
N THR A 316 -14.59 -7.05 -11.46
CA THR A 316 -14.54 -7.92 -12.65
C THR A 316 -15.93 -8.09 -13.26
N ILE A 317 -16.96 -8.36 -12.44
CA ILE A 317 -18.36 -8.46 -12.88
C ILE A 317 -18.83 -7.16 -13.55
N LEU A 318 -18.53 -5.99 -12.97
CA LEU A 318 -18.87 -4.72 -13.60
C LEU A 318 -18.22 -4.55 -14.98
N TYR A 319 -16.97 -4.96 -15.10
CA TYR A 319 -16.27 -4.93 -16.39
C TYR A 319 -16.90 -5.88 -17.41
N GLU A 320 -17.18 -7.12 -17.03
CA GLU A 320 -17.80 -8.14 -17.89
C GLU A 320 -19.22 -7.77 -18.31
N ALA A 321 -19.95 -7.07 -17.44
CA ALA A 321 -21.24 -6.48 -17.73
C ALA A 321 -21.17 -5.24 -18.67
N GLY A 322 -19.97 -4.83 -19.11
CA GLY A 322 -19.79 -3.69 -20.01
C GLY A 322 -19.98 -2.32 -19.36
N ILE A 323 -19.95 -2.26 -18.01
CA ILE A 323 -20.11 -0.98 -17.30
C ILE A 323 -18.92 -0.07 -17.58
N GLY A 324 -19.18 1.17 -17.95
CA GLY A 324 -18.16 2.17 -18.27
C GLY A 324 -17.24 2.48 -17.09
N THR A 325 -15.97 2.81 -17.37
CA THR A 325 -14.93 3.03 -16.33
C THR A 325 -15.33 4.10 -15.31
N LYS A 326 -16.08 5.14 -15.75
CA LYS A 326 -16.54 6.22 -14.88
C LYS A 326 -17.61 5.73 -13.90
N ASP A 327 -18.54 4.93 -14.38
CA ASP A 327 -19.60 4.35 -13.55
C ASP A 327 -19.03 3.30 -12.59
N MET A 328 -18.07 2.48 -13.06
CA MET A 328 -17.29 1.59 -12.17
C MET A 328 -16.59 2.35 -11.05
N GLN A 329 -15.99 3.52 -11.37
CA GLN A 329 -15.35 4.38 -10.36
C GLN A 329 -16.36 4.81 -9.30
N ASN A 330 -17.54 5.25 -9.71
CA ASN A 330 -18.60 5.72 -8.83
C ASN A 330 -19.15 4.56 -7.97
N LEU A 331 -19.52 3.43 -8.58
CA LEU A 331 -20.04 2.25 -7.87
C LEU A 331 -19.03 1.71 -6.84
N LEU A 332 -17.76 1.66 -7.20
CA LEU A 332 -16.69 1.24 -6.29
C LEU A 332 -16.31 2.32 -5.26
N GLY A 333 -16.65 3.58 -5.49
CA GLY A 333 -16.24 4.70 -4.64
C GLY A 333 -14.71 4.90 -4.64
N HIS A 334 -14.08 4.83 -5.82
CA HIS A 334 -12.66 5.11 -5.96
C HIS A 334 -12.42 6.61 -6.10
N ALA A 335 -11.74 7.23 -5.13
CA ALA A 335 -11.36 8.65 -5.19
C ALA A 335 -10.46 8.96 -6.41
N ASN A 336 -9.64 7.99 -6.85
CA ASN A 336 -8.76 8.13 -8.01
C ASN A 336 -9.15 7.10 -9.08
N ILE A 337 -9.47 7.61 -10.29
CA ILE A 337 -9.81 6.79 -11.46
C ILE A 337 -8.70 5.80 -11.84
N GLN A 338 -7.43 6.13 -11.57
CA GLN A 338 -6.30 5.25 -11.85
C GLN A 338 -6.43 3.89 -11.15
N THR A 339 -7.06 3.85 -9.97
CA THR A 339 -7.34 2.58 -9.27
C THR A 339 -8.29 1.71 -10.08
N THR A 340 -9.33 2.29 -10.67
CA THR A 340 -10.28 1.57 -11.54
C THR A 340 -9.62 1.16 -12.85
N LEU A 341 -8.83 2.04 -13.47
CA LEU A 341 -8.09 1.76 -14.69
C LEU A 341 -7.07 0.63 -14.53
N ASN A 342 -6.41 0.55 -13.39
CA ASN A 342 -5.47 -0.54 -13.09
C ASN A 342 -6.20 -1.90 -13.04
N VAL A 343 -7.38 -1.96 -12.40
CA VAL A 343 -8.22 -3.18 -12.38
C VAL A 343 -8.65 -3.54 -13.81
N TYR A 344 -9.15 -2.57 -14.57
CA TYR A 344 -9.56 -2.73 -15.96
C TYR A 344 -8.43 -3.27 -16.85
N THR A 345 -7.24 -2.68 -16.76
CA THR A 345 -6.07 -3.10 -17.54
C THR A 345 -5.64 -4.52 -17.22
N HIS A 346 -5.71 -4.89 -15.93
CA HIS A 346 -5.35 -6.23 -15.48
C HIS A 346 -6.32 -7.29 -16.02
N ILE A 347 -7.64 -7.06 -15.92
CA ILE A 347 -8.68 -7.96 -16.43
C ILE A 347 -8.53 -8.14 -17.93
N ARG A 348 -8.37 -7.04 -18.68
CA ARG A 348 -8.18 -7.07 -20.14
C ARG A 348 -6.93 -7.87 -20.55
N LYS A 349 -5.83 -7.75 -19.78
CA LYS A 349 -4.61 -8.53 -20.02
C LYS A 349 -4.85 -10.03 -19.81
N LYS A 350 -5.54 -10.42 -18.72
CA LYS A 350 -5.89 -11.82 -18.43
C LYS A 350 -6.79 -12.40 -19.52
N GLN A 351 -7.81 -11.67 -19.97
CA GLN A 351 -8.70 -12.09 -21.06
C GLN A 351 -7.96 -12.25 -22.41
N LYS A 352 -7.06 -11.31 -22.74
CA LYS A 352 -6.23 -11.42 -23.94
C LYS A 352 -5.33 -12.66 -23.90
N GLN A 353 -4.71 -12.95 -22.76
CA GLN A 353 -3.88 -14.14 -22.57
C GLN A 353 -4.72 -15.41 -22.73
N ALA A 354 -5.86 -15.50 -22.06
CA ALA A 354 -6.76 -16.65 -22.18
C ALA A 354 -7.26 -16.89 -23.62
N ALA A 355 -7.54 -15.79 -24.35
CA ALA A 355 -7.90 -15.90 -25.77
C ALA A 355 -6.72 -16.41 -26.61
N THR A 356 -5.50 -15.96 -26.36
CA THR A 356 -4.29 -16.44 -27.03
C THR A 356 -4.04 -17.92 -26.73
N ASP A 357 -4.20 -18.34 -25.47
CA ASP A 357 -4.00 -19.74 -25.06
C ASP A 357 -5.02 -20.67 -25.74
N LYS A 358 -6.30 -20.23 -25.84
CA LYS A 358 -7.34 -20.96 -26.59
C LYS A 358 -7.00 -21.09 -28.07
N LEU A 359 -6.51 -20.03 -28.73
CA LEU A 359 -6.07 -20.06 -30.13
C LEU A 359 -4.90 -21.02 -30.30
N ASN A 360 -3.90 -20.97 -29.42
CA ASN A 360 -2.78 -21.90 -29.47
C ASN A 360 -3.22 -23.35 -29.32
N GLN A 361 -4.15 -23.66 -28.39
CA GLN A 361 -4.72 -25.00 -28.24
C GLN A 361 -5.41 -25.46 -29.51
N PHE A 362 -6.24 -24.61 -30.13
CA PHE A 362 -6.95 -24.92 -31.35
C PHE A 362 -5.98 -25.23 -32.51
N PHE A 363 -5.03 -24.35 -32.78
CA PHE A 363 -4.06 -24.57 -33.86
C PHE A 363 -3.08 -25.72 -33.60
N CYS A 364 -2.70 -25.99 -32.36
CA CYS A 364 -1.89 -27.17 -32.03
C CYS A 364 -2.66 -28.49 -32.26
N GLN A 365 -3.99 -28.50 -32.08
CA GLN A 365 -4.81 -29.68 -32.39
C GLN A 365 -4.95 -29.91 -33.88
N GLU A 366 -5.17 -28.86 -34.68
CA GLU A 366 -5.22 -28.97 -36.18
C GLU A 366 -3.91 -29.48 -36.74
N VAL A 367 -2.75 -28.98 -36.29
CA VAL A 367 -1.42 -29.41 -36.79
C VAL A 367 -1.15 -30.90 -36.46
N VAL A 368 -1.63 -31.41 -35.35
CA VAL A 368 -1.45 -32.82 -34.94
C VAL A 368 -2.40 -33.75 -35.74
N GLU A 369 -3.55 -33.27 -36.20
CA GLU A 369 -4.46 -34.05 -37.06
C GLU A 369 -3.98 -34.10 -38.50
N ASP A 370 -3.38 -33.04 -39.04
CA ASP A 370 -2.80 -33.04 -40.40
C ASP A 370 -1.57 -33.96 -40.53
N ASP A 371 -0.69 -34.05 -39.54
CA ASP A 371 0.45 -34.98 -39.53
C ASP A 371 0.03 -36.46 -39.51
N LYS A 372 -1.15 -36.77 -38.96
CA LYS A 372 -1.67 -38.15 -38.98
C LYS A 372 -2.33 -38.54 -40.31
N THR A 373 -2.61 -37.59 -41.18
CA THR A 373 -3.23 -37.82 -42.50
C THR A 373 -2.19 -37.98 -43.62
N ILE A 374 -0.92 -37.68 -43.38
CA ILE A 374 0.17 -37.76 -44.37
C ILE A 374 0.84 -39.15 -44.36
N ASP A 375 0.65 -39.96 -43.31
CA ASP A 375 1.24 -41.31 -43.15
C ASP A 375 0.29 -42.48 -43.52
N LYS A 376 -0.63 -42.26 -44.46
CA LYS A 376 -1.47 -43.36 -45.02
C LYS A 376 -1.33 -43.47 -46.52
#